data_6d444c773004e112d0f404c901a07cb6
#
_entry.id   6d444c773004e112d0f404c901a07cb6
#
_cell.length_a   1.000
_cell.length_b   1.000
_cell.length_c   1.000
_cell.angle_alpha   90.00
_cell.angle_beta   90.00
_cell.angle_gamma   90.00
#
_symmetry.space_group_name_H-M   'P 1'
#
loop_
_entity.id
_entity.type
_entity.pdbx_description
1 polymer ?
#
loop_
_entity_poly.entity_id
_entity_poly.type
_entity_poly.pdbx_seq_one_letter_code
_entity_poly.pdbx_strand_id
1 'polypeptide(L)'
;MSQPAIASQTTLLRLARYHCFLEELLQAAPSRSITSREMSAELGVTEESVRSDLSHVEIKGRPGAGYEIETLHAALAAFLGLSDRSPFIVVGSLPMLEALPIVFPADEFGMRPIAYFSERAQDAGRIVAGLEVRPLAEISAMRCEPDNVVALVACDPAHIDETLQALSAAGVNGVLMLTPRLRPIHPEGMQVTYFRIPCALKSLAASSKSTGSRVETAPSCCG
;
A
#
# COMPACT_ATOMS: atom_id res chain seq x y z
N MET A 1 21.97 -22.40 7.54
CA MET A 1 21.66 -20.98 7.33
C MET A 1 20.20 -20.81 7.77
N SER A 2 19.96 -20.14 8.90
CA SER A 2 18.60 -19.94 9.42
C SER A 2 17.87 -19.01 8.45
N GLN A 3 16.69 -19.43 7.98
CA GLN A 3 15.79 -18.51 7.26
C GLN A 3 15.51 -17.31 8.19
N PRO A 4 15.60 -16.07 7.70
CA PRO A 4 15.21 -14.91 8.49
C PRO A 4 13.75 -15.11 8.93
N ALA A 5 13.48 -14.83 10.19
CA ALA A 5 12.13 -14.91 10.73
C ALA A 5 11.22 -14.04 9.88
N ILE A 6 10.21 -14.65 9.26
CA ILE A 6 9.24 -13.95 8.41
C ILE A 6 8.59 -12.86 9.27
N ALA A 7 8.81 -11.60 8.94
CA ALA A 7 8.20 -10.48 9.64
C ALA A 7 6.67 -10.61 9.61
N SER A 8 6.00 -10.23 10.69
CA SER A 8 4.53 -10.25 10.72
C SER A 8 3.95 -9.32 9.65
N GLN A 9 2.73 -9.59 9.19
CA GLN A 9 2.05 -8.71 8.22
C GLN A 9 1.96 -7.25 8.71
N THR A 10 1.76 -7.07 10.01
CA THR A 10 1.75 -5.74 10.64
C THR A 10 3.12 -5.05 10.55
N THR A 11 4.20 -5.81 10.74
CA THR A 11 5.58 -5.32 10.59
C THR A 11 5.87 -4.97 9.13
N LEU A 12 5.50 -5.84 8.17
CA LEU A 12 5.67 -5.57 6.74
C LEU A 12 4.95 -4.29 6.31
N LEU A 13 3.72 -4.06 6.79
CA LEU A 13 2.96 -2.84 6.51
C LEU A 13 3.66 -1.59 7.06
N ARG A 14 4.24 -1.66 8.27
CA ARG A 14 5.01 -0.53 8.81
C ARG A 14 6.30 -0.29 8.04
N LEU A 15 7.04 -1.35 7.69
CA LEU A 15 8.26 -1.23 6.88
C LEU A 15 7.97 -0.62 5.50
N ALA A 16 6.85 -0.99 4.87
CA ALA A 16 6.41 -0.36 3.61
C ALA A 16 6.10 1.13 3.80
N ARG A 17 5.43 1.52 4.92
CA ARG A 17 5.22 2.94 5.26
C ARG A 17 6.53 3.69 5.50
N TYR A 18 7.52 3.05 6.12
CA TYR A 18 8.85 3.65 6.29
C TYR A 18 9.53 3.88 4.94
N HIS A 19 9.43 2.91 4.03
CA HIS A 19 9.97 3.04 2.69
C HIS A 19 9.34 4.22 1.93
N CYS A 20 8.00 4.32 1.87
CA CYS A 20 7.30 5.44 1.22
C CYS A 20 7.70 6.80 1.84
N PHE A 21 7.78 6.89 3.17
CA PHE A 21 8.19 8.11 3.85
C PHE A 21 9.64 8.53 3.50
N LEU A 22 10.56 7.57 3.41
CA LEU A 22 11.94 7.85 3.01
C LEU A 22 12.03 8.27 1.54
N GLU A 23 11.18 7.73 0.68
CA GLU A 23 11.09 8.12 -0.74
C GLU A 23 10.70 9.60 -0.89
N GLU A 24 9.71 10.07 -0.12
CA GLU A 24 9.36 11.49 -0.06
C GLU A 24 10.53 12.36 0.45
N LEU A 25 11.26 11.90 1.47
CA LEU A 25 12.43 12.62 1.98
C LEU A 25 13.59 12.66 1.00
N LEU A 26 13.82 11.62 0.22
CA LEU A 26 14.86 11.58 -0.82
C LEU A 26 14.63 12.64 -1.91
N GLN A 27 13.37 12.87 -2.26
CA GLN A 27 13.01 13.94 -3.20
C GLN A 27 13.29 15.34 -2.64
N ALA A 28 13.15 15.53 -1.32
CA ALA A 28 13.32 16.83 -0.66
C ALA A 28 14.78 17.10 -0.21
N ALA A 29 15.50 16.08 0.27
CA ALA A 29 16.84 16.23 0.88
C ALA A 29 17.64 14.90 0.85
N PRO A 30 18.25 14.52 -0.28
CA PRO A 30 18.84 13.19 -0.47
C PRO A 30 20.01 12.85 0.49
N SER A 31 20.80 13.81 0.94
CA SER A 31 22.02 13.55 1.75
C SER A 31 21.82 13.69 3.26
N ARG A 32 20.60 13.47 3.75
CA ARG A 32 20.27 13.60 5.18
C ARG A 32 20.29 12.24 5.88
N SER A 33 20.64 12.26 7.17
CA SER A 33 20.38 11.13 8.09
C SER A 33 19.06 11.34 8.83
N ILE A 34 18.41 10.23 9.22
CA ILE A 34 17.16 10.22 9.97
C ILE A 34 17.30 9.33 11.20
N THR A 35 16.76 9.76 12.33
CA THR A 35 16.72 8.98 13.56
C THR A 35 15.43 8.21 13.74
N SER A 36 15.43 7.14 14.55
CA SER A 36 14.19 6.43 14.92
C SER A 36 13.17 7.37 15.58
N ARG A 37 13.65 8.40 16.28
CA ARG A 37 12.81 9.42 16.92
C ARG A 37 12.08 10.29 15.91
N GLU A 38 12.78 10.76 14.87
CA GLU A 38 12.17 11.53 13.78
C GLU A 38 11.15 10.67 13.03
N MET A 39 11.50 9.43 12.67
CA MET A 39 10.57 8.49 12.04
C MET A 39 9.33 8.23 12.91
N SER A 40 9.51 8.07 14.22
CA SER A 40 8.39 7.81 15.14
C SER A 40 7.43 8.99 15.22
N ALA A 41 7.94 10.22 15.23
CA ALA A 41 7.14 11.45 15.30
C ALA A 41 6.29 11.64 14.04
N GLU A 42 6.89 11.43 12.85
CA GLU A 42 6.20 11.61 11.56
C GLU A 42 5.19 10.50 11.26
N LEU A 43 5.51 9.27 11.64
CA LEU A 43 4.70 8.10 11.27
C LEU A 43 3.70 7.68 12.33
N GLY A 44 3.69 8.33 13.51
CA GLY A 44 2.76 8.03 14.59
C GLY A 44 2.96 6.64 15.22
N VAL A 45 4.21 6.17 15.27
CA VAL A 45 4.62 4.91 15.90
C VAL A 45 5.61 5.20 17.04
N THR A 46 5.91 4.22 17.89
CA THR A 46 6.92 4.41 18.94
C THR A 46 8.34 4.22 18.40
N GLU A 47 9.34 4.89 19.00
CA GLU A 47 10.74 4.67 18.64
C GLU A 47 11.17 3.21 18.81
N GLU A 48 10.64 2.53 19.82
CA GLU A 48 10.90 1.12 20.07
C GLU A 48 10.36 0.26 18.92
N SER A 49 9.15 0.56 18.42
CA SER A 49 8.58 -0.11 17.25
C SER A 49 9.45 0.08 16.02
N VAL A 50 9.92 1.32 15.75
CA VAL A 50 10.82 1.58 14.63
C VAL A 50 12.11 0.76 14.75
N ARG A 51 12.75 0.74 15.92
CA ARG A 51 13.98 -0.04 16.14
C ARG A 51 13.75 -1.53 16.01
N SER A 52 12.65 -2.03 16.56
CA SER A 52 12.28 -3.45 16.46
C SER A 52 12.01 -3.85 15.01
N ASP A 53 11.27 -3.04 14.27
CA ASP A 53 10.98 -3.31 12.85
C ASP A 53 12.26 -3.29 12.00
N LEU A 54 13.12 -2.28 12.18
CA LEU A 54 14.38 -2.17 11.44
C LEU A 54 15.40 -3.27 11.82
N SER A 55 15.20 -3.96 12.94
CA SER A 55 16.03 -5.12 13.26
C SER A 55 15.82 -6.32 12.32
N HIS A 56 14.70 -6.37 11.60
CA HIS A 56 14.46 -7.35 10.55
C HIS A 56 15.21 -7.03 9.25
N VAL A 57 15.54 -5.74 9.07
CA VAL A 57 16.30 -5.24 7.92
C VAL A 57 17.77 -5.22 8.33
N GLU A 58 18.65 -5.84 7.57
CA GLU A 58 20.09 -5.95 7.90
C GLU A 58 20.81 -4.61 7.78
N ILE A 59 20.38 -3.61 8.58
CA ILE A 59 20.93 -2.26 8.60
C ILE A 59 21.26 -1.83 10.02
N LYS A 60 22.39 -1.13 10.18
CA LYS A 60 22.82 -0.56 11.47
C LYS A 60 22.88 0.96 11.39
N GLY A 61 22.10 1.62 12.25
CA GLY A 61 22.21 3.05 12.46
C GLY A 61 23.52 3.43 13.19
N ARG A 62 23.99 4.65 12.97
CA ARG A 62 25.12 5.21 13.72
C ARG A 62 24.61 5.79 15.04
N PRO A 63 25.24 5.46 16.19
CA PRO A 63 24.86 6.03 17.48
C PRO A 63 24.85 7.56 17.42
N GLY A 64 23.73 8.18 17.81
CA GLY A 64 23.55 9.63 17.81
C GLY A 64 23.28 10.29 16.45
N ALA A 65 23.54 9.61 15.32
CA ALA A 65 23.34 10.16 13.98
C ALA A 65 22.18 9.49 13.22
N GLY A 66 21.69 8.31 13.67
CA GLY A 66 20.62 7.57 13.01
C GLY A 66 21.08 6.82 11.77
N TYR A 67 20.23 6.79 10.76
CA TYR A 67 20.40 6.06 9.51
C TYR A 67 20.55 7.06 8.36
N GLU A 68 21.46 6.78 7.44
CA GLU A 68 21.53 7.49 6.16
C GLU A 68 20.30 7.11 5.31
N ILE A 69 19.57 8.12 4.81
CA ILE A 69 18.25 7.91 4.19
C ILE A 69 18.35 7.01 2.96
N GLU A 70 19.31 7.26 2.06
CA GLU A 70 19.50 6.46 0.84
C GLU A 70 19.79 4.99 1.18
N THR A 71 20.69 4.74 2.12
CA THR A 71 21.07 3.40 2.55
C THR A 71 19.90 2.67 3.22
N LEU A 72 19.13 3.36 4.06
CA LEU A 72 17.96 2.78 4.72
C LEU A 72 16.84 2.48 3.71
N HIS A 73 16.57 3.39 2.78
CA HIS A 73 15.60 3.21 1.71
C HIS A 73 15.93 1.98 0.85
N ALA A 74 17.19 1.88 0.37
CA ALA A 74 17.64 0.75 -0.43
C ALA A 74 17.55 -0.59 0.34
N ALA A 75 17.91 -0.60 1.63
CA ALA A 75 17.81 -1.79 2.47
C ALA A 75 16.36 -2.22 2.69
N LEU A 76 15.43 -1.27 2.88
CA LEU A 76 14.01 -1.56 2.97
C LEU A 76 13.44 -2.08 1.66
N ALA A 77 13.80 -1.49 0.52
CA ALA A 77 13.39 -1.96 -0.80
C ALA A 77 13.85 -3.42 -1.02
N ALA A 78 15.10 -3.73 -0.72
CA ALA A 78 15.64 -5.08 -0.83
C ALA A 78 14.92 -6.08 0.10
N PHE A 79 14.65 -5.70 1.35
CA PHE A 79 13.93 -6.52 2.31
C PHE A 79 12.48 -6.80 1.89
N LEU A 80 11.80 -5.78 1.36
CA LEU A 80 10.42 -5.88 0.87
C LEU A 80 10.31 -6.53 -0.51
N GLY A 81 11.43 -6.82 -1.18
CA GLY A 81 11.45 -7.38 -2.53
C GLY A 81 10.92 -6.41 -3.60
N LEU A 82 11.04 -5.10 -3.35
CA LEU A 82 10.61 -4.08 -4.30
C LEU A 82 11.64 -3.95 -5.43
N SER A 83 11.14 -3.75 -6.64
CA SER A 83 11.93 -3.34 -7.80
C SER A 83 11.73 -1.84 -8.05
N ASP A 84 12.59 -1.25 -8.89
CA ASP A 84 12.48 0.17 -9.28
C ASP A 84 11.08 0.53 -9.84
N ARG A 85 10.37 -0.45 -10.38
CA ARG A 85 9.00 -0.34 -10.87
C ARG A 85 8.23 -1.62 -10.58
N SER A 86 7.78 -1.79 -9.34
CA SER A 86 7.03 -2.96 -8.90
C SER A 86 5.72 -3.11 -9.69
N PRO A 87 5.51 -4.25 -10.38
CA PRO A 87 4.36 -4.43 -11.26
C PRO A 87 3.08 -4.70 -10.48
N PHE A 88 1.96 -4.15 -10.96
CA PHE A 88 0.64 -4.49 -10.44
C PHE A 88 -0.45 -4.52 -11.53
N ILE A 89 -1.51 -5.26 -11.25
CA ILE A 89 -2.70 -5.36 -12.07
C ILE A 89 -3.83 -4.55 -11.42
N VAL A 90 -4.69 -3.95 -12.23
CA VAL A 90 -5.89 -3.27 -11.74
C VAL A 90 -7.14 -3.95 -12.31
N VAL A 91 -8.08 -4.25 -11.43
CA VAL A 91 -9.39 -4.80 -11.80
C VAL A 91 -10.50 -3.90 -11.27
N GLY A 92 -11.34 -3.39 -12.16
CA GLY A 92 -12.44 -2.51 -11.77
C GLY A 92 -13.24 -2.00 -12.95
N SER A 93 -14.31 -1.24 -12.69
CA SER A 93 -15.10 -0.58 -13.73
C SER A 93 -14.31 0.54 -14.42
N LEU A 94 -14.65 0.85 -15.68
CA LEU A 94 -13.94 1.86 -16.45
C LEU A 94 -13.79 3.22 -15.75
N PRO A 95 -14.83 3.80 -15.09
CA PRO A 95 -14.67 5.06 -14.37
C PRO A 95 -13.61 4.99 -13.25
N MET A 96 -13.49 3.84 -12.58
CA MET A 96 -12.46 3.63 -11.56
C MET A 96 -11.07 3.50 -12.19
N LEU A 97 -10.95 2.78 -13.30
CA LEU A 97 -9.69 2.62 -14.02
C LEU A 97 -9.18 3.96 -14.56
N GLU A 98 -10.06 4.80 -15.11
CA GLU A 98 -9.72 6.14 -15.61
C GLU A 98 -9.34 7.12 -14.49
N ALA A 99 -9.97 7.00 -13.32
CA ALA A 99 -9.67 7.87 -12.17
C ALA A 99 -8.36 7.48 -11.46
N LEU A 100 -8.00 6.21 -11.45
CA LEU A 100 -6.85 5.71 -10.69
C LEU A 100 -5.53 6.40 -11.04
N PRO A 101 -5.13 6.57 -12.31
CA PRO A 101 -3.87 7.24 -12.66
C PRO A 101 -3.82 8.72 -12.23
N ILE A 102 -4.99 9.34 -12.01
CA ILE A 102 -5.11 10.73 -11.57
C ILE A 102 -4.88 10.85 -10.07
N VAL A 103 -5.47 9.91 -9.28
CA VAL A 103 -5.41 9.94 -7.81
C VAL A 103 -4.21 9.17 -7.26
N PHE A 104 -3.62 8.30 -8.07
CA PHE A 104 -2.44 7.51 -7.76
C PHE A 104 -1.52 7.46 -8.99
N PRO A 105 -0.65 8.44 -9.18
CA PRO A 105 0.37 8.43 -10.23
C PRO A 105 1.45 7.41 -9.88
N ALA A 106 1.22 6.16 -10.23
CA ALA A 106 1.95 4.98 -9.74
C ALA A 106 3.47 5.06 -9.99
N ASP A 107 3.89 5.66 -11.11
CA ASP A 107 5.31 5.83 -11.46
C ASP A 107 6.06 6.70 -10.44
N GLU A 108 5.39 7.67 -9.79
CA GLU A 108 5.99 8.52 -8.76
C GLU A 108 6.27 7.74 -7.45
N PHE A 109 5.64 6.57 -7.29
CA PHE A 109 5.77 5.69 -6.13
C PHE A 109 6.48 4.36 -6.47
N GLY A 110 7.31 4.34 -7.50
CA GLY A 110 8.02 3.13 -7.89
C GLY A 110 7.11 1.95 -8.26
N MET A 111 5.87 2.22 -8.68
CA MET A 111 4.88 1.22 -9.06
C MET A 111 4.53 1.35 -10.54
N ARG A 112 4.22 0.24 -11.21
CA ARG A 112 3.84 0.25 -12.62
C ARG A 112 2.61 -0.64 -12.87
N PRO A 113 1.49 -0.10 -13.35
CA PRO A 113 0.39 -0.93 -13.83
C PRO A 113 0.86 -1.69 -15.09
N ILE A 114 0.61 -2.99 -15.14
CA ILE A 114 0.97 -3.82 -16.29
C ILE A 114 -0.25 -4.30 -17.06
N ALA A 115 -1.44 -4.27 -16.46
CA ALA A 115 -2.71 -4.61 -17.11
C ALA A 115 -3.89 -4.00 -16.37
N TYR A 116 -4.91 -3.63 -17.13
CA TYR A 116 -6.22 -3.24 -16.63
C TYR A 116 -7.27 -4.25 -17.08
N PHE A 117 -8.16 -4.65 -16.16
CA PHE A 117 -9.27 -5.55 -16.45
C PHE A 117 -10.58 -4.98 -15.94
N SER A 118 -11.67 -5.23 -16.70
CA SER A 118 -13.02 -4.86 -16.27
C SER A 118 -13.95 -6.07 -16.27
N GLU A 119 -14.85 -6.10 -15.27
CA GLU A 119 -15.97 -7.02 -15.21
C GLU A 119 -17.05 -6.73 -16.26
N ARG A 120 -17.00 -5.55 -16.89
CA ARG A 120 -17.99 -5.11 -17.89
C ARG A 120 -17.44 -5.29 -19.30
N ALA A 121 -18.10 -6.13 -20.10
CA ALA A 121 -17.68 -6.41 -21.47
C ALA A 121 -17.58 -5.16 -22.36
N GLN A 122 -18.39 -4.13 -22.09
CA GLN A 122 -18.40 -2.87 -22.85
C GLN A 122 -17.16 -1.99 -22.59
N ASP A 123 -16.40 -2.25 -21.55
CA ASP A 123 -15.18 -1.50 -21.21
C ASP A 123 -13.97 -2.03 -21.96
N ALA A 124 -14.07 -3.24 -22.54
CA ALA A 124 -12.99 -3.88 -23.27
C ALA A 124 -12.57 -3.07 -24.51
N GLY A 125 -11.27 -3.01 -24.78
CA GLY A 125 -10.69 -2.24 -25.87
C GLY A 125 -10.50 -0.73 -25.57
N ARG A 126 -10.96 -0.23 -24.42
CA ARG A 126 -10.69 1.15 -23.99
C ARG A 126 -9.24 1.29 -23.58
N ILE A 127 -8.67 2.44 -23.83
CA ILE A 127 -7.26 2.73 -23.44
C ILE A 127 -7.26 3.61 -22.19
N VAL A 128 -6.57 3.15 -21.15
CA VAL A 128 -6.36 3.86 -19.90
C VAL A 128 -4.86 3.93 -19.61
N ALA A 129 -4.31 5.13 -19.46
CA ALA A 129 -2.89 5.37 -19.23
C ALA A 129 -1.96 4.57 -20.19
N GLY A 130 -2.35 4.46 -21.45
CA GLY A 130 -1.58 3.77 -22.49
C GLY A 130 -1.73 2.23 -22.52
N LEU A 131 -2.53 1.65 -21.65
CA LEU A 131 -2.82 0.21 -21.62
C LEU A 131 -4.28 -0.05 -22.04
N GLU A 132 -4.50 -1.13 -22.80
CA GLU A 132 -5.83 -1.57 -23.16
C GLU A 132 -6.54 -2.24 -21.98
N VAL A 133 -7.80 -1.87 -21.74
CA VAL A 133 -8.67 -2.54 -20.76
C VAL A 133 -9.14 -3.86 -21.37
N ARG A 134 -8.87 -4.95 -20.68
CA ARG A 134 -9.18 -6.32 -21.09
C ARG A 134 -10.37 -6.88 -20.32
N PRO A 135 -11.10 -7.83 -20.88
CA PRO A 135 -12.17 -8.54 -20.15
C PRO A 135 -11.61 -9.30 -18.94
N LEU A 136 -12.37 -9.35 -17.85
CA LEU A 136 -12.04 -10.11 -16.64
C LEU A 136 -11.65 -11.57 -16.93
N ALA A 137 -12.37 -12.22 -17.87
CA ALA A 137 -12.12 -13.61 -18.25
C ALA A 137 -10.71 -13.88 -18.79
N GLU A 138 -10.00 -12.85 -19.25
CA GLU A 138 -8.64 -12.99 -19.77
C GLU A 138 -7.56 -13.01 -18.69
N ILE A 139 -7.89 -12.70 -17.43
CA ILE A 139 -6.92 -12.71 -16.32
C ILE A 139 -6.27 -14.09 -16.19
N SER A 140 -7.07 -15.17 -16.21
CA SER A 140 -6.57 -16.53 -16.03
C SER A 140 -5.62 -17.01 -17.13
N ALA A 141 -5.68 -16.39 -18.31
CA ALA A 141 -4.76 -16.65 -19.42
C ALA A 141 -3.44 -15.89 -19.29
N MET A 142 -3.39 -14.88 -18.41
CA MET A 142 -2.19 -14.13 -18.14
C MET A 142 -1.25 -14.94 -17.24
N ARG A 143 0.04 -14.96 -17.57
CA ARG A 143 1.07 -15.51 -16.70
C ARG A 143 1.82 -14.33 -16.09
N CYS A 144 1.78 -14.23 -14.77
CA CYS A 144 2.51 -13.19 -14.06
C CYS A 144 3.93 -13.66 -13.75
N GLU A 145 4.88 -13.14 -14.47
CA GLU A 145 6.30 -13.20 -14.16
C GLU A 145 6.78 -11.74 -14.07
N PRO A 146 7.45 -11.35 -13.01
CA PRO A 146 7.95 -12.09 -11.85
C PRO A 146 6.87 -12.43 -10.81
N ASP A 147 7.22 -13.31 -9.86
CA ASP A 147 6.32 -13.85 -8.80
C ASP A 147 5.76 -12.80 -7.81
N ASN A 148 6.18 -11.55 -7.91
CA ASN A 148 5.78 -10.46 -6.99
C ASN A 148 4.71 -9.52 -7.56
N VAL A 149 3.97 -9.92 -8.60
CA VAL A 149 2.85 -9.13 -9.12
C VAL A 149 1.71 -9.13 -8.10
N VAL A 150 1.21 -7.94 -7.76
CA VAL A 150 0.06 -7.74 -6.90
C VAL A 150 -1.12 -7.18 -7.69
N ALA A 151 -2.33 -7.26 -7.13
CA ALA A 151 -3.51 -6.70 -7.78
C ALA A 151 -4.21 -5.67 -6.89
N LEU A 152 -4.68 -4.58 -7.49
CA LEU A 152 -5.63 -3.66 -6.90
C LEU A 152 -7.00 -3.98 -7.48
N VAL A 153 -7.97 -4.34 -6.62
CA VAL A 153 -9.31 -4.79 -7.03
C VAL A 153 -10.38 -3.85 -6.48
N ALA A 154 -11.15 -3.26 -7.40
CA ALA A 154 -12.26 -2.36 -7.12
C ALA A 154 -13.47 -2.68 -8.02
N CYS A 155 -13.75 -3.95 -8.25
CA CYS A 155 -14.87 -4.43 -9.05
C CYS A 155 -16.18 -4.47 -8.25
N ASP A 156 -17.30 -4.69 -8.97
CA ASP A 156 -18.59 -4.93 -8.34
C ASP A 156 -18.52 -6.13 -7.39
N PRO A 157 -19.15 -6.07 -6.20
CA PRO A 157 -19.20 -7.16 -5.24
C PRO A 157 -19.64 -8.51 -5.81
N ALA A 158 -20.47 -8.51 -6.86
CA ALA A 158 -20.93 -9.74 -7.52
C ALA A 158 -19.80 -10.50 -8.23
N HIS A 159 -18.74 -9.81 -8.66
CA HIS A 159 -17.63 -10.39 -9.44
C HIS A 159 -16.35 -10.64 -8.60
N ILE A 160 -16.38 -10.38 -7.29
CA ILE A 160 -15.18 -10.47 -6.45
C ILE A 160 -14.63 -11.90 -6.42
N ASP A 161 -15.48 -12.88 -6.15
CA ASP A 161 -15.05 -14.28 -5.97
C ASP A 161 -14.45 -14.84 -7.28
N GLU A 162 -15.06 -14.53 -8.43
CA GLU A 162 -14.55 -14.87 -9.77
C GLU A 162 -13.20 -14.18 -10.03
N THR A 163 -13.10 -12.88 -9.71
CA THR A 163 -11.86 -12.09 -9.86
C THR A 163 -10.71 -12.68 -9.05
N LEU A 164 -10.95 -13.04 -7.79
CA LEU A 164 -9.91 -13.60 -6.93
C LEU A 164 -9.44 -14.97 -7.41
N GLN A 165 -10.36 -15.80 -7.92
CA GLN A 165 -9.99 -17.08 -8.51
C GLN A 165 -9.19 -16.92 -9.80
N ALA A 166 -9.57 -15.99 -10.68
CA ALA A 166 -8.84 -15.70 -11.90
C ALA A 166 -7.43 -15.17 -11.62
N LEU A 167 -7.30 -14.26 -10.65
CA LEU A 167 -5.99 -13.72 -10.20
C LEU A 167 -5.09 -14.82 -9.62
N SER A 168 -5.66 -15.71 -8.80
CA SER A 168 -4.91 -16.85 -8.25
C SER A 168 -4.42 -17.80 -9.36
N ALA A 169 -5.27 -18.09 -10.35
CA ALA A 169 -4.90 -18.91 -11.50
C ALA A 169 -3.79 -18.27 -12.36
N ALA A 170 -3.72 -16.95 -12.39
CA ALA A 170 -2.66 -16.18 -13.06
C ALA A 170 -1.35 -16.09 -12.25
N GLY A 171 -1.33 -16.61 -11.01
CA GLY A 171 -0.16 -16.56 -10.13
C GLY A 171 -0.09 -15.31 -9.22
N VAL A 172 -1.14 -14.49 -9.19
CA VAL A 172 -1.22 -13.31 -8.32
C VAL A 172 -1.70 -13.71 -6.93
N ASN A 173 -0.83 -13.58 -5.93
CA ASN A 173 -1.11 -14.00 -4.56
C ASN A 173 -1.28 -12.83 -3.57
N GLY A 174 -1.03 -11.60 -4.00
CA GLY A 174 -1.22 -10.39 -3.18
C GLY A 174 -2.30 -9.48 -3.77
N VAL A 175 -3.36 -9.17 -3.00
CA VAL A 175 -4.50 -8.38 -3.48
C VAL A 175 -4.83 -7.28 -2.49
N LEU A 176 -4.90 -6.03 -2.98
CA LEU A 176 -5.48 -4.90 -2.27
C LEU A 176 -6.92 -4.69 -2.75
N MET A 177 -7.88 -4.87 -1.84
CA MET A 177 -9.31 -4.72 -2.11
C MET A 177 -9.79 -3.32 -1.70
N LEU A 178 -10.39 -2.58 -2.65
CA LEU A 178 -11.05 -1.29 -2.40
C LEU A 178 -12.58 -1.41 -2.29
N THR A 179 -13.11 -2.63 -2.21
CA THR A 179 -14.55 -2.90 -2.16
C THR A 179 -15.11 -2.81 -0.74
N PRO A 180 -16.39 -2.44 -0.56
CA PRO A 180 -17.05 -2.44 0.74
C PRO A 180 -17.40 -3.83 1.28
N ARG A 181 -17.32 -4.91 0.49
CA ARG A 181 -17.67 -6.26 0.92
C ARG A 181 -16.74 -6.78 2.02
N LEU A 182 -17.33 -7.38 3.04
CA LEU A 182 -16.62 -7.60 4.30
C LEU A 182 -15.72 -8.83 4.33
N ARG A 183 -16.00 -9.88 3.60
CA ARG A 183 -15.19 -11.13 3.56
C ARG A 183 -15.53 -11.95 2.31
N PRO A 184 -14.92 -11.72 1.17
CA PRO A 184 -14.99 -12.66 0.07
C PRO A 184 -14.32 -13.98 0.46
N ILE A 185 -14.74 -15.07 -0.15
CA ILE A 185 -14.01 -16.33 -0.12
C ILE A 185 -12.82 -16.14 -1.06
N HIS A 186 -11.61 -16.20 -0.54
CA HIS A 186 -10.40 -16.09 -1.36
C HIS A 186 -9.68 -17.44 -1.44
N PRO A 187 -8.94 -17.69 -2.54
CA PRO A 187 -8.15 -18.90 -2.72
C PRO A 187 -7.12 -19.10 -1.61
N GLU A 188 -6.79 -20.36 -1.32
CA GLU A 188 -5.75 -20.70 -0.36
C GLU A 188 -4.39 -20.11 -0.77
N GLY A 189 -3.64 -19.58 0.18
CA GLY A 189 -2.35 -18.94 -0.07
C GLY A 189 -2.43 -17.50 -0.55
N MET A 190 -3.62 -16.98 -0.93
CA MET A 190 -3.78 -15.58 -1.35
C MET A 190 -3.84 -14.65 -0.15
N GLN A 191 -2.97 -13.63 -0.14
CA GLN A 191 -3.01 -12.54 0.84
C GLN A 191 -3.93 -11.42 0.35
N VAL A 192 -4.99 -11.14 1.11
CA VAL A 192 -5.95 -10.09 0.78
C VAL A 192 -5.95 -9.01 1.86
N THR A 193 -5.58 -7.81 1.45
CA THR A 193 -5.64 -6.60 2.30
C THR A 193 -6.83 -5.75 1.88
N TYR A 194 -7.58 -5.22 2.86
CA TYR A 194 -8.76 -4.40 2.61
C TYR A 194 -8.50 -2.95 2.95
N PHE A 195 -8.64 -2.07 1.98
CA PHE A 195 -8.67 -0.63 2.23
C PHE A 195 -10.12 -0.15 2.34
N ARG A 196 -10.56 0.12 3.56
CA ARG A 196 -11.96 0.46 3.85
C ARG A 196 -12.13 1.94 4.09
N ILE A 197 -12.39 2.69 3.04
CA ILE A 197 -12.67 4.13 3.11
C ILE A 197 -13.74 4.47 4.17
N PRO A 198 -14.90 3.76 4.26
CA PRO A 198 -15.90 4.06 5.28
C PRO A 198 -15.39 3.89 6.72
N CYS A 199 -14.51 2.91 6.97
CA CYS A 199 -13.94 2.71 8.31
C CYS A 199 -12.96 3.84 8.65
N ALA A 200 -12.12 4.26 7.72
CA ALA A 200 -11.20 5.38 7.90
C ALA A 200 -11.97 6.69 8.18
N LEU A 201 -13.00 6.99 7.40
CA LEU A 201 -13.85 8.18 7.61
C LEU A 201 -14.58 8.14 8.96
N LYS A 202 -15.13 6.99 9.37
CA LYS A 202 -15.79 6.85 10.68
C LYS A 202 -14.79 7.04 11.83
N SER A 203 -13.58 6.54 11.70
CA SER A 203 -12.52 6.73 12.70
C SER A 203 -12.16 8.21 12.84
N LEU A 204 -11.96 8.91 11.72
CA LEU A 204 -11.69 10.36 11.73
C LEU A 204 -12.85 11.16 12.34
N ALA A 205 -14.10 10.85 11.97
CA ALA A 205 -15.27 11.50 12.53
C ALA A 205 -15.43 11.27 14.06
N ALA A 206 -15.00 10.13 14.56
CA ALA A 206 -14.98 9.86 15.99
C ALA A 206 -13.88 10.66 16.71
N SER A 207 -12.68 10.72 16.13
CA SER A 207 -11.55 11.47 16.69
C SER A 207 -11.81 12.98 16.74
N SER A 208 -12.44 13.55 15.70
CA SER A 208 -12.75 14.98 15.63
C SER A 208 -13.74 15.42 16.71
N LYS A 209 -14.66 14.53 17.14
CA LYS A 209 -15.57 14.81 18.26
C LYS A 209 -14.85 14.88 19.61
N SER A 210 -13.82 14.08 19.82
CA SER A 210 -13.04 14.10 21.07
C SER A 210 -12.16 15.35 21.21
N THR A 211 -11.73 15.94 20.11
CA THR A 211 -10.92 17.17 20.10
C THR A 211 -11.78 18.41 20.33
N GLY A 212 -13.06 18.41 19.90
CA GLY A 212 -14.01 19.51 20.09
C GLY A 212 -14.51 19.69 21.53
N SER A 213 -14.36 18.69 22.41
CA SER A 213 -14.76 18.79 23.83
C SER A 213 -13.70 19.42 24.75
N ARG A 214 -12.56 19.86 24.23
CA ARG A 214 -11.49 20.56 24.96
C ARG A 214 -11.40 22.06 24.66
N VAL A 215 -12.47 22.68 24.23
CA VAL A 215 -12.57 24.14 24.35
C VAL A 215 -13.11 24.44 25.76
N GLU A 216 -12.21 24.40 26.73
CA GLU A 216 -12.47 25.02 28.03
C GLU A 216 -12.78 26.49 27.80
N THR A 217 -14.00 26.85 28.12
CA THR A 217 -14.40 28.24 28.31
C THR A 217 -13.46 28.85 29.33
N ALA A 218 -12.62 29.78 28.88
CA ALA A 218 -11.87 30.64 29.80
C ALA A 218 -12.84 31.35 30.73
N PRO A 219 -12.57 31.44 32.05
CA PRO A 219 -13.44 32.17 32.96
C PRO A 219 -13.42 33.64 32.60
N SER A 220 -14.62 34.21 32.39
CA SER A 220 -14.85 35.62 32.23
C SER A 220 -14.38 36.34 33.49
N CYS A 221 -13.25 37.02 33.41
CA CYS A 221 -12.88 38.07 34.38
C CYS A 221 -13.59 39.36 34.00
N CYS A 222 -14.77 39.59 34.59
CA CYS A 222 -15.35 40.91 34.79
C CYS A 222 -15.62 41.07 36.28
N GLY A 223 -14.87 41.97 36.88
CA GLY A 223 -15.05 42.52 38.20
C GLY A 223 -14.23 43.78 38.31
#